data_288889fbcd21a8f45fcebf48305387bb
#
_entry.id   288889fbcd21a8f45fcebf48305387bb
#
_cell.length_a   1.000
_cell.length_b   1.000
_cell.length_c   1.000
_cell.angle_alpha   90.00
_cell.angle_beta   90.00
_cell.angle_gamma   90.00
#
_symmetry.space_group_name_H-M   'P 1'
#
loop_
_entity.id
_entity.type
_entity.pdbx_description
1 polymer ?
#
loop_
_entity_poly.entity_id
_entity_poly.type
_entity_poly.pdbx_seq_one_letter_code
_entity_poly.pdbx_strand_id
1 'polypeptide(L)' 'MTVIISVNGQERTVSGGTVTDLVAEITGRPIEIGGHAADGGRLGVAVARNAAIVPRSLWSTTGLTAGDEIEIVSAVQGG' A
#
# COMPACT_ATOMS: atom_id res chain seq x y z
N MET A 1 1.65 -13.93 -11.42
CA MET A 1 0.30 -13.56 -11.86
C MET A 1 0.09 -12.07 -11.64
N THR A 2 -0.45 -11.38 -12.63
CA THR A 2 -0.71 -9.94 -12.50
C THR A 2 -2.20 -9.69 -12.30
N VAL A 3 -2.51 -8.64 -11.55
CA VAL A 3 -3.88 -8.20 -11.37
C VAL A 3 -3.96 -6.72 -11.64
N ILE A 4 -5.13 -6.26 -12.06
CA ILE A 4 -5.37 -4.85 -12.29
C ILE A 4 -6.21 -4.34 -11.12
N ILE A 5 -5.71 -3.31 -10.48
CA ILE A 5 -6.40 -2.64 -9.37
C ILE A 5 -6.52 -1.15 -9.69
N SER A 6 -7.29 -0.44 -8.89
CA SER A 6 -7.38 1.00 -8.99
C SER A 6 -6.65 1.60 -7.79
N VAL A 7 -5.75 2.53 -8.04
CA VAL A 7 -5.05 3.25 -6.98
C VAL A 7 -5.33 4.73 -7.14
N ASN A 8 -6.02 5.29 -6.16
CA ASN A 8 -6.43 6.71 -6.19
C ASN A 8 -7.17 7.06 -7.50
N GLY A 9 -8.02 6.15 -7.93
CA GLY A 9 -8.84 6.36 -9.14
C GLY A 9 -8.15 6.04 -10.45
N GLN A 10 -6.93 5.54 -10.43
CA GLN A 10 -6.19 5.20 -11.65
C GLN A 10 -5.91 3.71 -11.69
N GLU A 11 -6.11 3.09 -12.84
CA GLU A 11 -5.79 1.69 -13.01
C GLU A 11 -4.29 1.46 -12.92
N ARG A 12 -3.94 0.38 -12.24
CA ARG A 12 -2.54 0.00 -12.08
C ARG A 12 -2.45 -1.52 -12.15
N THR A 13 -1.51 -2.00 -12.94
CA THR A 13 -1.22 -3.43 -13.01
C THR A 13 -0.14 -3.74 -12.00
N VAL A 14 -0.40 -4.71 -11.14
CA VAL A 14 0.57 -5.15 -10.14
C VAL A 14 0.79 -6.64 -10.29
N SER A 15 1.94 -7.12 -9.82
CA SER A 15 2.29 -8.54 -9.93
C SER A 15 1.62 -9.38 -8.84
N GLY A 16 0.60 -8.86 -8.21
CA GLY A 16 -0.06 -9.52 -7.09
C GLY A 16 0.62 -9.14 -5.79
N GLY A 17 0.46 -9.96 -4.78
CA GLY A 17 1.09 -9.71 -3.51
C GLY A 17 0.17 -9.02 -2.53
N THR A 18 0.74 -8.25 -1.63
CA THR A 18 0.03 -7.67 -0.50
C THR A 18 0.04 -6.16 -0.55
N VAL A 19 -0.70 -5.55 0.37
CA VAL A 19 -0.68 -4.10 0.54
C VAL A 19 0.75 -3.61 0.82
N THR A 20 1.52 -4.39 1.59
CA THR A 20 2.93 -4.05 1.85
C THR A 20 3.71 -3.93 0.54
N ASP A 21 3.54 -4.88 -0.38
CA ASP A 21 4.23 -4.84 -1.65
C ASP A 21 3.85 -3.61 -2.47
N LEU A 22 2.57 -3.27 -2.46
CA LEU A 22 2.09 -2.11 -3.19
C LEU A 22 2.66 -0.81 -2.62
N VAL A 23 2.65 -0.67 -1.31
CA VAL A 23 3.17 0.53 -0.66
C VAL A 23 4.67 0.66 -0.91
N ALA A 24 5.41 -0.44 -0.84
CA ALA A 24 6.85 -0.43 -1.11
C ALA A 24 7.11 0.02 -2.54
N GLU A 25 6.32 -0.45 -3.50
CA GLU A 25 6.48 -0.08 -4.90
C GLU A 25 6.19 1.40 -5.12
N ILE A 26 5.10 1.90 -4.54
CA ILE A 26 4.69 3.29 -4.75
C ILE A 26 5.63 4.27 -4.06
N THR A 27 6.09 3.94 -2.86
CA THR A 27 6.98 4.83 -2.11
C THR A 27 8.44 4.67 -2.51
N GLY A 28 8.76 3.57 -3.17
CA GLY A 28 10.15 3.25 -3.49
C GLY A 28 10.98 2.88 -2.26
N ARG A 29 10.34 2.49 -1.16
CA ARG A 29 11.02 2.19 0.10
C ARG A 29 10.69 0.78 0.55
N PRO A 30 11.69 0.03 1.03
CA PRO A 30 11.43 -1.29 1.61
C PRO A 30 10.54 -1.17 2.86
N ILE A 31 9.59 -2.07 2.98
CA ILE A 31 8.63 -2.06 4.08
C ILE A 31 8.78 -3.37 4.85
N GLU A 32 8.93 -3.29 6.15
CA GLU A 32 8.99 -4.47 7.01
C GLU A 32 7.59 -5.03 7.27
N ILE A 33 7.54 -6.24 7.78
CA ILE A 33 6.28 -6.95 8.04
C ILE A 33 5.33 -6.12 8.91
N GLY A 34 5.85 -5.37 9.86
CA GLY A 34 5.03 -4.52 10.73
C GLY A 34 4.51 -3.25 10.08
N GLY A 35 4.77 -3.03 8.79
CA GLY A 35 4.30 -1.83 8.10
C GLY A 35 5.20 -0.63 8.28
N HIS A 36 6.39 -0.83 8.82
CA HIS A 36 7.36 0.25 8.99
C HIS A 36 8.39 0.22 7.87
N ALA A 37 8.91 1.38 7.50
CA ALA A 37 9.98 1.42 6.52
C ALA A 37 11.21 0.71 7.07
N ALA A 38 11.82 -0.14 6.25
CA ALA A 38 12.97 -0.94 6.68
C ALA A 38 14.19 -0.10 6.97
N ASP A 39 14.25 1.11 6.42
CA ASP A 39 15.38 2.02 6.65
C ASP A 39 15.24 2.82 7.96
N GLY A 40 14.20 2.54 8.75
CA GLY A 40 13.97 3.24 10.01
C GLY A 40 13.36 4.62 9.86
N GLY A 41 13.11 5.07 8.64
CA GLY A 41 12.51 6.37 8.41
C GLY A 41 11.00 6.35 8.63
N ARG A 42 10.42 7.53 8.73
CA ARG A 42 8.96 7.65 8.83
C ARG A 42 8.30 7.29 7.52
N LEU A 43 7.21 6.57 7.65
CA LEU A 43 6.35 6.24 6.52
C LEU A 43 4.97 6.83 6.81
N GLY A 44 4.77 8.06 6.39
CA GLY A 44 3.51 8.76 6.64
C GLY A 44 2.46 8.41 5.61
N VAL A 45 2.07 7.14 5.56
CA VAL A 45 1.13 6.64 4.56
C VAL A 45 -0.02 5.93 5.24
N ALA A 46 -1.23 6.20 4.79
CA ALA A 46 -2.42 5.47 5.18
C ALA A 46 -3.02 4.80 3.95
N VAL A 47 -3.55 3.61 4.12
CA VAL A 47 -4.11 2.82 3.03
C VAL A 47 -5.54 2.43 3.35
N ALA A 48 -6.43 2.59 2.36
CA ALA A 48 -7.77 2.05 2.42
C ALA A 48 -7.95 1.09 1.25
N ARG A 49 -8.66 0.00 1.47
CA ARG A 49 -8.98 -0.99 0.45
C ARG A 49 -10.48 -1.16 0.42
N ASN A 50 -11.08 -0.87 -0.73
CA ASN A 50 -12.54 -0.94 -0.90
C ASN A 50 -13.28 -0.17 0.21
N ALA A 51 -12.81 1.05 0.45
CA ALA A 51 -13.36 2.00 1.42
C ALA A 51 -13.15 1.60 2.90
N ALA A 52 -12.32 0.61 3.16
CA ALA A 52 -12.01 0.21 4.54
C ALA A 52 -10.55 0.44 4.83
N ILE A 53 -10.25 1.08 5.95
CA ILE A 53 -8.87 1.33 6.36
C ILE A 53 -8.15 0.02 6.62
N VAL A 54 -6.93 -0.10 6.11
CA VAL A 54 -6.08 -1.25 6.36
C VAL A 54 -4.99 -0.82 7.34
N PRO A 55 -5.08 -1.28 8.60
CA PRO A 55 -4.03 -0.96 9.57
C PRO A 55 -2.66 -1.47 9.11
N ARG A 56 -1.60 -0.74 9.46
CA ARG A 56 -0.26 -1.13 9.06
C ARG A 56 0.09 -2.56 9.46
N SER A 57 -0.37 -2.98 10.64
CA SER A 57 -0.11 -4.34 11.13
C SER A 57 -0.72 -5.41 10.24
N LEU A 58 -1.67 -5.06 9.39
CA LEU A 58 -2.34 -6.01 8.50
C LEU A 58 -1.89 -5.90 7.05
N TRP A 59 -1.01 -4.95 6.73
CA TRP A 59 -0.58 -4.76 5.33
C TRP A 59 0.05 -6.02 4.75
N SER A 60 0.85 -6.72 5.53
CA SER A 60 1.56 -7.91 5.03
C SER A 60 0.66 -9.12 4.86
N THR A 61 -0.53 -9.10 5.46
CA THR A 61 -1.49 -10.19 5.35
C THR A 61 -2.71 -9.85 4.51
N THR A 62 -2.79 -8.62 4.01
CA THR A 62 -3.91 -8.19 3.17
C THR A 62 -3.51 -8.33 1.71
N GLY A 63 -4.05 -9.33 1.04
CA GLY A 63 -3.75 -9.58 -0.36
C GLY A 63 -4.48 -8.63 -1.28
N LEU A 64 -3.90 -8.40 -2.46
CA LEU A 64 -4.50 -7.59 -3.51
C LEU A 64 -5.26 -8.50 -4.46
N THR A 65 -6.48 -8.12 -4.78
CA THR A 65 -7.36 -8.89 -5.67
C THR A 65 -7.72 -8.01 -6.87
N ALA A 66 -7.87 -8.62 -8.03
CA ALA A 66 -8.27 -7.90 -9.23
C ALA A 66 -9.54 -7.10 -8.96
N GLY A 67 -9.55 -5.85 -9.37
CA GLY A 67 -10.68 -4.96 -9.18
C GLY A 67 -10.70 -4.22 -7.85
N ASP A 68 -9.73 -4.47 -6.97
CA ASP A 68 -9.66 -3.74 -5.71
C ASP A 68 -9.51 -2.23 -5.94
N GLU A 69 -10.19 -1.47 -5.12
CA GLU A 69 -10.03 -0.02 -5.10
C GLU A 69 -9.19 0.36 -3.90
N ILE A 70 -7.99 0.85 -4.19
CA ILE A 70 -7.03 1.21 -3.16
C ILE A 70 -6.91 2.72 -3.10
N GLU A 71 -6.95 3.27 -1.90
CA GLU A 71 -6.65 4.68 -1.68
C GLU A 71 -5.43 4.78 -0.80
N ILE A 72 -4.45 5.54 -1.26
CA ILE A 72 -3.23 5.77 -0.51
C ILE A 72 -3.09 7.26 -0.26
N VAL A 73 -3.02 7.62 1.00
CA VAL A 73 -2.88 9.01 1.41
C VAL A 73 -1.52 9.16 2.07
N SER A 74 -0.69 10.02 1.50
CA SER A 74 0.58 10.36 2.12
C SER A 74 0.36 11.53 3.05
N ALA A 75 0.73 11.35 4.30
CA ALA A 75 0.77 12.48 5.22
C ALA A 75 1.97 13.32 4.82
N VAL A 76 1.70 14.45 4.20
CA VAL A 76 2.76 15.39 3.92
C VAL A 76 3.17 16.02 5.24
N GLN A 77 4.35 15.66 5.69
CA GLN A 77 4.91 16.33 6.84
C GLN A 77 5.43 17.66 6.36
N GLY A 78 4.64 18.67 6.57
CA GLY A 78 5.01 20.01 6.18
C GLY A 78 6.17 20.55 6.99
N GLY A 79 7.00 19.73 7.36
CA GLY A 79 8.19 20.22 8.05
C GLY A 79 8.53 19.32 9.11
#